data_110a5ff937ef6430b8149786acaca41c
#
_entry.id   110a5ff937ef6430b8149786acaca41c
#
_cell.length_a   1.000
_cell.length_b   1.000
_cell.length_c   1.000
_cell.angle_alpha   90.00
_cell.angle_beta   90.00
_cell.angle_gamma   90.00
#
_symmetry.space_group_name_H-M   'P 1'
#
loop_
_entity.id
_entity.type
_entity.pdbx_description
1 polymer ?
#
loop_
_entity_poly.entity_id
_entity_poly.type
_entity_poly.pdbx_seq_one_letter_code
_entity_poly.pdbx_strand_id
1 'polypeptide(L)' 'MRYSNFGIKVRTELLKRNLTLSSFASELGISISYLSDILKGSRKGKKQKKRIAETLGIEICEEDTK' A
#
# COMPACT_ATOMS: atom_id res chain seq x y z
N MET A 1 -9.51 12.40 4.79
CA MET A 1 -9.19 11.18 4.07
C MET A 1 -8.51 10.18 5.00
N ARG A 2 -9.02 8.97 5.05
CA ARG A 2 -8.49 7.97 5.98
C ARG A 2 -7.83 6.82 5.24
N TYR A 3 -6.67 6.42 5.73
CA TYR A 3 -6.03 5.21 5.27
C TYR A 3 -6.31 4.09 6.27
N SER A 4 -6.33 2.85 5.77
CA SER A 4 -6.40 1.68 6.65
C SER A 4 -5.08 1.57 7.42
N ASN A 5 -5.04 0.70 8.43
CA ASN A 5 -3.80 0.47 9.17
C ASN A 5 -2.66 0.07 8.22
N PHE A 6 -2.97 -0.77 7.25
CA PHE A 6 -2.02 -1.16 6.23
C PHE A 6 -1.55 0.06 5.44
N GLY A 7 -2.49 0.91 5.03
CA GLY A 7 -2.16 2.11 4.28
C GLY A 7 -1.24 3.05 5.03
N ILE A 8 -1.48 3.21 6.32
CA ILE A 8 -0.63 4.07 7.16
C ILE A 8 0.79 3.51 7.19
N LYS A 9 0.93 2.20 7.37
CA LYS A 9 2.26 1.57 7.37
C LYS A 9 2.98 1.78 6.05
N VAL A 10 2.26 1.62 4.94
CA VAL A 10 2.84 1.82 3.62
C VAL A 10 3.31 3.25 3.44
N ARG A 11 2.44 4.21 3.79
CA ARG A 11 2.78 5.64 3.67
C ARG A 11 4.00 5.98 4.50
N THR A 12 4.06 5.46 5.71
CA THR A 12 5.20 5.69 6.60
C THR A 12 6.51 5.20 5.97
N GLU A 13 6.47 4.00 5.40
CA GLU A 13 7.66 3.44 4.74
C GLU A 13 8.07 4.25 3.53
N LEU A 14 7.10 4.69 2.74
CA LEU A 14 7.40 5.51 1.57
C LEU A 14 8.07 6.83 1.99
N LEU A 15 7.57 7.44 3.05
CA LEU A 15 8.16 8.68 3.56
C LEU A 15 9.60 8.46 4.02
N LYS A 16 9.85 7.36 4.72
CA LYS A 16 11.20 7.02 5.18
C LYS A 16 12.17 6.84 4.02
N ARG A 17 11.67 6.36 2.90
CA ARG A 17 12.49 6.08 1.72
C ARG A 17 12.48 7.21 0.71
N ASN A 18 11.82 8.32 1.03
CA ASN A 18 11.66 9.45 0.12
C ASN A 18 11.00 9.05 -1.21
N LEU A 19 10.05 8.12 -1.13
CA LEU A 19 9.32 7.68 -2.30
C LEU A 19 7.93 8.30 -2.35
N THR A 20 7.47 8.61 -3.57
CA THR A 20 6.12 9.10 -3.76
C THR A 20 5.20 7.93 -4.10
N LEU A 21 3.89 8.14 -3.93
CA LEU A 21 2.91 7.14 -4.37
C LEU A 21 3.03 6.88 -5.86
N SER A 22 3.28 7.93 -6.63
CA SER A 22 3.43 7.83 -8.07
C SER A 22 4.59 6.90 -8.44
N SER A 23 5.74 7.13 -7.84
CA SER A 23 6.92 6.31 -8.05
C SER A 23 6.65 4.85 -7.69
N PHE A 24 6.04 4.64 -6.53
CA PHE A 24 5.78 3.31 -6.03
C PHE A 24 4.77 2.57 -6.91
N ALA A 25 3.71 3.25 -7.32
CA ALA A 25 2.72 2.67 -8.22
C ALA A 25 3.36 2.24 -9.55
N SER A 26 4.26 3.07 -10.04
CA SER A 26 4.99 2.77 -11.27
C SER A 26 5.83 1.49 -11.12
N GLU A 27 6.49 1.34 -10.00
CA GLU A 27 7.27 0.15 -9.72
C GLU A 27 6.40 -1.11 -9.66
N LEU A 28 5.21 -0.97 -9.12
CA LEU A 28 4.28 -2.09 -9.02
C LEU A 28 3.55 -2.37 -10.33
N GLY A 29 3.62 -1.44 -11.28
CA GLY A 29 2.93 -1.57 -12.54
C GLY A 29 1.43 -1.34 -12.43
N ILE A 30 1.00 -0.52 -11.48
CA ILE A 30 -0.41 -0.20 -11.28
C ILE A 30 -0.60 1.31 -11.29
N SER A 31 -1.85 1.75 -11.42
CA SER A 31 -2.15 3.18 -11.39
C SER A 31 -2.10 3.72 -9.97
N ILE A 32 -1.86 5.03 -9.86
CA ILE A 32 -1.87 5.70 -8.55
C ILE A 32 -3.24 5.56 -7.91
N SER A 33 -4.30 5.70 -8.69
CA SER A 33 -5.66 5.58 -8.18
C SER A 33 -5.91 4.21 -7.57
N TYR A 34 -5.46 3.16 -8.24
CA TYR A 34 -5.63 1.81 -7.73
C TYR A 34 -4.86 1.61 -6.43
N LEU A 35 -3.61 2.05 -6.42
CA LEU A 35 -2.78 1.97 -5.21
C LEU A 35 -3.43 2.73 -4.06
N SER A 36 -3.89 3.94 -4.32
CA SER A 36 -4.56 4.75 -3.31
C SER A 36 -5.79 4.04 -2.73
N ASP A 37 -6.60 3.42 -3.60
CA ASP A 37 -7.79 2.69 -3.17
C ASP A 37 -7.43 1.51 -2.26
N ILE A 38 -6.35 0.82 -2.59
CA ILE A 38 -5.87 -0.30 -1.75
C ILE A 38 -5.46 0.23 -0.38
N LEU A 39 -4.74 1.33 -0.33
CA LEU A 39 -4.26 1.91 0.91
C LEU A 39 -5.40 2.44 1.78
N LYS A 40 -6.47 2.90 1.16
CA LYS A 40 -7.64 3.37 1.90
C LYS A 40 -8.53 2.24 2.37
N GLY A 41 -8.33 1.05 1.81
CA GLY A 41 -9.16 -0.10 2.13
C GLY A 41 -10.41 -0.19 1.27
N SER A 42 -10.53 0.64 0.24
CA SER A 42 -11.68 0.61 -0.67
C SER A 42 -11.67 -0.60 -1.60
N ARG A 43 -10.49 -1.16 -1.83
CA ARG A 43 -10.34 -2.35 -2.65
C ARG A 43 -9.63 -3.42 -1.86
N LYS A 44 -10.02 -4.67 -2.07
CA LYS A 44 -9.41 -5.78 -1.35
C LYS A 44 -7.96 -5.98 -1.77
N GLY A 45 -7.70 -6.10 -3.07
CA GLY A 45 -6.36 -6.18 -3.62
C GLY A 45 -5.37 -7.05 -2.86
N LYS A 46 -5.80 -8.25 -2.46
CA LYS A 46 -4.95 -9.14 -1.65
C LYS A 46 -3.58 -9.39 -2.25
N LYS A 47 -3.53 -9.66 -3.54
CA LYS A 47 -2.27 -9.92 -4.22
C LYS A 47 -1.36 -8.69 -4.19
N GLN A 48 -1.94 -7.52 -4.41
CA GLN A 48 -1.17 -6.29 -4.40
C GLN A 48 -0.70 -5.95 -2.99
N LYS A 49 -1.56 -6.15 -2.00
CA LYS A 49 -1.18 -5.92 -0.61
C LYS A 49 0.04 -6.77 -0.25
N LYS A 50 0.01 -8.04 -0.64
CA LYS A 50 1.12 -8.94 -0.37
C LYS A 50 2.40 -8.45 -1.04
N ARG A 51 2.30 -8.07 -2.30
CA ARG A 51 3.45 -7.53 -3.05
C ARG A 51 4.00 -6.29 -2.39
N ILE A 52 3.12 -5.39 -2.03
CA ILE A 52 3.50 -4.13 -1.37
C ILE A 52 4.22 -4.42 -0.06
N ALA A 53 3.64 -5.31 0.74
CA ALA A 53 4.22 -5.67 2.03
C ALA A 53 5.61 -6.29 1.87
N GLU A 54 5.76 -7.19 0.92
CA GLU A 54 7.04 -7.83 0.66
C GLU A 54 8.09 -6.83 0.18
N THR A 55 7.67 -5.92 -0.69
CA THR A 55 8.58 -4.91 -1.24
C THR A 55 9.08 -3.97 -0.15
N LEU A 56 8.22 -3.62 0.80
CA LEU A 56 8.56 -2.69 1.86
C LEU A 56 8.98 -3.36 3.16
N GLY A 57 8.88 -4.69 3.24
CA GLY A 57 9.22 -5.42 4.45
C GLY A 57 8.23 -5.16 5.58
N ILE A 58 6.96 -4.97 5.24
CA ILE A 58 5.90 -4.70 6.21
C ILE A 58 5.12 -5.98 6.49
N GLU A 59 4.73 -6.18 7.76
CA GLU A 59 3.85 -7.28 8.11
C GLU A 59 2.41 -6.89 7.84
N ILE A 60 1.65 -7.83 7.27
CA ILE A 60 0.23 -7.64 7.04
C ILE A 60 -0.53 -8.32 8.17
N CYS A 61 -1.36 -7.55 8.86
CA CYS A 61 -2.27 -8.13 9.85
C CYS A 61 -3.48 -8.72 9.12
N GLU A 62 -3.95 -9.86 9.56
CA GLU A 62 -5.12 -10.49 8.95
C GLU A 62 -6.33 -9.57 9.00
N GLU A 63 -6.43 -8.76 10.04
CA GLU A 63 -7.53 -7.82 10.20
C GLU A 63 -7.60 -6.83 9.05
N ASP A 64 -6.46 -6.50 8.45
CA ASP A 64 -6.41 -5.56 7.33
C ASP A 64 -6.90 -6.17 6.02
N THR A 65 -7.13 -7.47 5.99
CA THR A 65 -7.57 -8.16 4.77
C THR A 65 -9.07 -8.43 4.71
N LYS A 66 -9.79 -8.04 5.73
CA LYS A 66 -11.23 -8.24 5.76
C LYS A 66 -11.99 -7.26 4.90
#